data_207750fb3104f318f62a3f0f73fa525a
#
_entry.id   207750fb3104f318f62a3f0f73fa525a
#
_cell.length_a   1.000
_cell.length_b   1.000
_cell.length_c   1.000
_cell.angle_alpha   90.00
_cell.angle_beta   90.00
_cell.angle_gamma   90.00
#
_symmetry.space_group_name_H-M   'P 1'
#
loop_
_entity.id
_entity.type
_entity.pdbx_description
1 polymer ?
#
loop_
_entity_poly.entity_id
_entity_poly.type
_entity_poly.pdbx_seq_one_letter_code
_entity_poly.pdbx_strand_id
1 'polypeptide(L)'
;NVASPAAEAGTRFHAWAERFVNAVADGAPPDADTPASRRALLGELEAEESRSDGHPDALLVWERRLAESRWASREPVWAERQIVVAIPQLGGTIVNGKLDAVFAGGLDAGDASKQYTIVDWKTGRRPRSREDVAHKLVQLDCYRLLLSSVEGVPLDAIDAALYYVSEPDEKLREVRAEMKTEAQILDALRLGVPDQSDND
;
A
#
# COMPACT_ATOMS: atom_id res chain seq x y z
N ASN A 1 11.16 15.27 18.66
CA ASN A 1 11.67 14.62 17.45
C ASN A 1 11.03 15.28 16.23
N VAL A 2 11.83 16.09 15.54
CA VAL A 2 11.40 16.68 14.26
C VAL A 2 11.55 15.62 13.18
N ALA A 3 10.48 15.38 12.42
CA ALA A 3 10.53 14.44 11.30
C ALA A 3 11.53 14.92 10.23
N SER A 4 12.24 14.00 9.57
CA SER A 4 13.12 14.35 8.47
C SER A 4 12.32 14.85 7.27
N PRO A 5 12.90 15.68 6.37
CA PRO A 5 12.21 16.11 5.16
C PRO A 5 11.71 14.94 4.30
N ALA A 6 12.47 13.84 4.24
CA ALA A 6 12.05 12.63 3.51
C ALA A 6 10.84 11.96 4.17
N ALA A 7 10.79 11.89 5.50
CA ALA A 7 9.65 11.35 6.22
C ALA A 7 8.40 12.22 6.07
N GLU A 8 8.56 13.53 6.08
CA GLU A 8 7.46 14.47 5.83
C GLU A 8 6.91 14.33 4.41
N ALA A 9 7.77 14.23 3.41
CA ALA A 9 7.36 14.01 2.02
C ALA A 9 6.63 12.67 1.87
N GLY A 10 7.10 11.62 2.53
CA GLY A 10 6.43 10.32 2.56
C GLY A 10 5.03 10.40 3.16
N THR A 11 4.86 11.09 4.27
CA THR A 11 3.56 11.30 4.90
C THR A 11 2.60 12.08 3.98
N ARG A 12 3.08 13.12 3.34
CA ARG A 12 2.29 13.91 2.38
C ARG A 12 1.91 13.10 1.15
N PHE A 13 2.81 12.26 0.67
CA PHE A 13 2.51 11.35 -0.43
C PHE A 13 1.39 10.37 -0.07
N HIS A 14 1.46 9.73 1.11
CA HIS A 14 0.41 8.79 1.54
C HIS A 14 -0.95 9.48 1.69
N ALA A 15 -1.00 10.69 2.18
CA ALA A 15 -2.24 11.47 2.26
C ALA A 15 -2.81 11.79 0.86
N TRP A 16 -1.96 12.15 -0.08
CA TRP A 16 -2.38 12.38 -1.46
C TRP A 16 -2.85 11.07 -2.14
N ALA A 17 -2.13 9.97 -1.93
CA ALA A 17 -2.49 8.66 -2.47
C ALA A 17 -3.85 8.18 -1.95
N GLU A 18 -4.14 8.39 -0.67
CA GLU A 18 -5.46 8.09 -0.09
C GLU A 18 -6.58 8.87 -0.82
N ARG A 19 -6.39 10.17 -1.01
CA ARG A 19 -7.34 11.01 -1.75
C ARG A 19 -7.50 10.52 -3.18
N PHE A 20 -6.41 10.20 -3.86
CA PHE A 20 -6.40 9.70 -5.23
C PHE A 20 -7.15 8.37 -5.38
N VAL A 21 -6.91 7.43 -4.47
CA VAL A 21 -7.57 6.10 -4.48
C VAL A 21 -9.05 6.24 -4.15
N ASN A 22 -9.41 7.09 -3.18
CA ASN A 22 -10.81 7.33 -2.80
C ASN A 22 -11.58 8.21 -3.80
N ALA A 23 -10.90 8.97 -4.63
CA ALA A 23 -11.56 9.83 -5.60
C ALA A 23 -12.38 8.99 -6.58
N VAL A 24 -13.67 9.18 -6.56
CA VAL A 24 -14.58 8.46 -7.44
C VAL A 24 -14.38 8.94 -8.87
N ALA A 25 -14.40 8.03 -9.82
CA ALA A 25 -14.42 8.39 -11.24
C ALA A 25 -15.54 9.39 -11.53
N ASP A 26 -15.25 10.33 -12.41
CA ASP A 26 -16.11 11.45 -12.78
C ASP A 26 -17.62 11.11 -12.84
N GLY A 27 -18.45 11.85 -12.11
CA GLY A 27 -19.89 11.74 -12.17
C GLY A 27 -20.63 11.66 -10.83
N ALA A 28 -19.95 11.51 -9.70
CA ALA A 28 -20.59 11.62 -8.40
C ALA A 28 -20.89 13.10 -8.10
N PRO A 29 -22.09 13.44 -7.56
CA PRO A 29 -22.38 14.80 -7.19
C PRO A 29 -21.41 15.25 -6.08
N PRO A 30 -20.92 16.51 -6.14
CA PRO A 30 -20.06 17.01 -5.08
C PRO A 30 -20.87 17.14 -3.80
N ASP A 31 -20.55 16.30 -2.84
CA ASP A 31 -21.00 16.41 -1.47
C ASP A 31 -19.89 17.07 -0.65
N ALA A 32 -20.21 17.81 0.42
CA ALA A 32 -19.22 18.50 1.23
C ALA A 32 -18.15 17.57 1.82
N ASP A 33 -18.49 16.30 1.99
CA ASP A 33 -17.62 15.24 2.49
C ASP A 33 -17.04 14.34 1.38
N THR A 34 -17.36 14.60 0.11
CA THR A 34 -16.87 13.79 -1.01
C THR A 34 -15.40 14.13 -1.29
N PRO A 35 -14.50 13.15 -1.39
CA PRO A 35 -13.15 13.41 -1.84
C PRO A 35 -13.14 14.16 -3.17
N ALA A 36 -12.20 15.09 -3.34
CA ALA A 36 -12.03 15.79 -4.61
C ALA A 36 -11.95 14.78 -5.75
N SER A 37 -12.61 15.06 -6.88
CA SER A 37 -12.56 14.18 -8.04
C SER A 37 -11.11 13.97 -8.48
N ARG A 38 -10.81 12.84 -9.12
CA ARG A 38 -9.47 12.60 -9.67
C ARG A 38 -9.05 13.68 -10.64
N ARG A 39 -9.99 14.20 -11.42
CA ARG A 39 -9.73 15.33 -12.33
C ARG A 39 -9.22 16.55 -11.56
N ALA A 40 -9.84 16.89 -10.43
CA ALA A 40 -9.40 18.02 -9.61
C ALA A 40 -8.01 17.76 -9.01
N LEU A 41 -7.75 16.55 -8.50
CA LEU A 41 -6.42 16.17 -7.99
C LEU A 41 -5.34 16.23 -9.06
N LEU A 42 -5.64 15.74 -10.27
CA LEU A 42 -4.70 15.79 -11.39
C LEU A 42 -4.48 17.22 -11.89
N GLY A 43 -5.52 18.06 -11.87
CA GLY A 43 -5.39 19.48 -12.16
C GLY A 43 -4.51 20.22 -11.16
N GLU A 44 -4.64 19.93 -9.86
CA GLU A 44 -3.76 20.46 -8.81
C GLU A 44 -2.31 20.01 -9.05
N LEU A 45 -2.10 18.73 -9.37
CA LEU A 45 -0.78 18.18 -9.68
C LEU A 45 -0.14 18.88 -10.89
N GLU A 46 -0.87 19.02 -11.98
CA GLU A 46 -0.40 19.74 -13.17
C GLU A 46 -0.02 21.18 -12.84
N ALA A 47 -0.82 21.88 -12.05
CA ALA A 47 -0.54 23.25 -11.65
C ALA A 47 0.75 23.33 -10.82
N GLU A 48 0.96 22.43 -9.88
CA GLU A 48 2.20 22.37 -9.08
C GLU A 48 3.42 22.02 -9.94
N GLU A 49 3.27 21.09 -10.88
CA GLU A 49 4.34 20.74 -11.82
C GLU A 49 4.72 21.95 -12.70
N SER A 50 3.74 22.70 -13.16
CA SER A 50 3.98 23.92 -13.93
C SER A 50 4.73 24.99 -13.13
N ARG A 51 4.41 25.15 -11.86
CA ARG A 51 5.11 26.07 -10.95
C ARG A 51 6.54 25.63 -10.62
N SER A 52 6.85 24.36 -10.79
CA SER A 52 8.20 23.82 -10.51
C SER A 52 9.25 24.17 -11.56
N ASP A 53 8.85 24.77 -12.68
CA ASP A 53 9.73 25.21 -13.76
C ASP A 53 10.70 24.12 -14.27
N GLY A 54 10.15 22.91 -14.51
CA GLY A 54 10.93 21.76 -15.00
C GLY A 54 11.76 21.05 -13.94
N HIS A 55 11.65 21.45 -12.68
CA HIS A 55 12.37 20.86 -11.55
C HIS A 55 11.40 20.41 -10.45
N PRO A 56 10.52 19.42 -10.71
CA PRO A 56 9.58 18.94 -9.70
C PRO A 56 10.33 18.31 -8.53
N ASP A 57 9.86 18.58 -7.31
CA ASP A 57 10.39 17.90 -6.12
C ASP A 57 10.00 16.42 -6.09
N ALA A 58 10.57 15.67 -5.15
CA ALA A 58 10.32 14.23 -5.05
C ALA A 58 8.82 13.90 -4.89
N LEU A 59 8.10 14.68 -4.10
CA LEU A 59 6.67 14.47 -3.87
C LEU A 59 5.87 14.56 -5.17
N LEU A 60 6.09 15.57 -5.99
CA LEU A 60 5.41 15.72 -7.28
C LEU A 60 5.74 14.56 -8.24
N VAL A 61 7.00 14.13 -8.26
CA VAL A 61 7.44 12.97 -9.04
C VAL A 61 6.69 11.70 -8.62
N TRP A 62 6.58 11.45 -7.33
CA TRP A 62 5.88 10.27 -6.80
C TRP A 62 4.38 10.30 -7.10
N GLU A 63 3.75 11.45 -6.94
CA GLU A 63 2.33 11.65 -7.26
C GLU A 63 2.07 11.39 -8.75
N ARG A 64 2.92 11.91 -9.63
CA ARG A 64 2.82 11.68 -11.08
C ARG A 64 2.99 10.20 -11.42
N ARG A 65 3.94 9.51 -10.80
CA ARG A 65 4.17 8.08 -11.03
C ARG A 65 2.97 7.24 -10.62
N LEU A 66 2.32 7.55 -9.50
CA LEU A 66 1.09 6.87 -9.10
C LEU A 66 -0.05 7.17 -10.08
N ALA A 67 -0.23 8.43 -10.47
CA ALA A 67 -1.27 8.84 -11.40
C ALA A 67 -1.15 8.16 -12.77
N GLU A 68 0.07 7.87 -13.23
CA GLU A 68 0.36 7.19 -14.50
C GLU A 68 0.47 5.67 -14.37
N SER A 69 0.41 5.13 -13.15
CA SER A 69 0.49 3.70 -12.92
C SER A 69 -0.79 2.97 -13.31
N ARG A 70 -0.70 1.66 -13.44
CA ARG A 70 -1.87 0.82 -13.68
C ARG A 70 -2.90 0.89 -12.55
N TRP A 71 -2.49 1.27 -11.35
CA TRP A 71 -3.37 1.41 -10.18
C TRP A 71 -4.36 2.56 -10.33
N ALA A 72 -4.07 3.53 -11.19
CA ALA A 72 -4.99 4.61 -11.52
C ALA A 72 -6.28 4.12 -12.22
N SER A 73 -6.21 3.00 -12.93
CA SER A 73 -7.34 2.44 -13.68
C SER A 73 -7.99 1.22 -12.99
N ARG A 74 -7.43 0.76 -11.86
CA ARG A 74 -7.99 -0.36 -11.12
C ARG A 74 -9.11 0.10 -10.20
N GLU A 75 -10.08 -0.77 -9.98
CA GLU A 75 -11.22 -0.50 -9.09
C GLU A 75 -10.78 -0.55 -7.62
N PRO A 76 -10.81 0.59 -6.89
CA PRO A 76 -10.48 0.59 -5.48
C PRO A 76 -11.63 0.05 -4.65
N VAL A 77 -11.30 -0.71 -3.61
CA VAL A 77 -12.26 -1.19 -2.61
C VAL A 77 -12.09 -0.40 -1.31
N TRP A 78 -10.85 -0.26 -0.84
CA TRP A 78 -10.52 0.52 0.36
C TRP A 78 -9.23 1.29 0.18
N ALA A 79 -9.15 2.44 0.84
CA ALA A 79 -7.92 3.20 1.01
C ALA A 79 -7.72 3.51 2.50
N GLU A 80 -6.47 3.44 2.98
CA GLU A 80 -6.09 3.70 4.38
C GLU A 80 -6.96 2.94 5.40
N ARG A 81 -7.28 1.69 5.06
CA ARG A 81 -8.09 0.84 5.92
C ARG A 81 -7.28 0.33 7.10
N GLN A 82 -7.72 0.65 8.32
CA GLN A 82 -7.15 0.13 9.54
C GLN A 82 -7.83 -1.18 9.95
N ILE A 83 -7.03 -2.18 10.29
CA ILE A 83 -7.50 -3.48 10.77
C ILE A 83 -6.85 -3.77 12.11
N VAL A 84 -7.66 -4.14 13.08
CA VAL A 84 -7.22 -4.57 14.43
C VAL A 84 -7.82 -5.93 14.71
N VAL A 85 -6.99 -6.95 14.82
CA VAL A 85 -7.43 -8.34 15.00
C VAL A 85 -6.57 -9.03 16.04
N ALA A 86 -7.22 -9.79 16.92
CA ALA A 86 -6.54 -10.76 17.77
C ALA A 86 -6.28 -12.04 16.94
N ILE A 87 -5.04 -12.51 16.90
CA ILE A 87 -4.66 -13.73 16.20
C ILE A 87 -4.53 -14.87 17.21
N PRO A 88 -5.49 -15.83 17.24
CA PRO A 88 -5.46 -16.93 18.19
C PRO A 88 -4.18 -17.78 18.08
N GLN A 89 -3.67 -17.99 16.87
CA GLN A 89 -2.47 -18.75 16.57
C GLN A 89 -1.18 -18.10 17.10
N LEU A 90 -1.26 -16.81 17.47
CA LEU A 90 -0.19 -16.06 18.13
C LEU A 90 -0.53 -15.78 19.60
N GLY A 91 -1.24 -16.70 20.27
CA GLY A 91 -1.62 -16.56 21.67
C GLY A 91 -2.63 -15.46 21.95
N GLY A 92 -3.43 -15.06 20.96
CA GLY A 92 -4.40 -13.96 21.09
C GLY A 92 -3.78 -12.58 21.00
N THR A 93 -2.54 -12.46 20.54
CA THR A 93 -1.87 -11.18 20.33
C THR A 93 -2.67 -10.31 19.38
N ILE A 94 -2.90 -9.06 19.77
CA ILE A 94 -3.59 -8.07 18.94
C ILE A 94 -2.59 -7.53 17.90
N VAL A 95 -2.93 -7.68 16.64
CA VAL A 95 -2.14 -7.15 15.52
C VAL A 95 -2.90 -6.03 14.84
N ASN A 96 -2.21 -4.93 14.65
CA ASN A 96 -2.71 -3.77 13.92
C ASN A 96 -2.10 -3.74 12.53
N GLY A 97 -2.92 -3.50 11.53
CA GLY A 97 -2.47 -3.24 10.17
C GLY A 97 -3.18 -2.03 9.59
N LYS A 98 -2.46 -1.26 8.80
CA LYS A 98 -3.03 -0.17 8.01
C LYS A 98 -2.73 -0.42 6.55
N LEU A 99 -3.76 -0.74 5.78
CA LEU A 99 -3.66 -1.04 4.37
C LEU A 99 -3.74 0.25 3.57
N ASP A 100 -2.69 0.60 2.83
CA ASP A 100 -2.66 1.83 2.05
C ASP A 100 -3.75 1.83 0.98
N ALA A 101 -3.86 0.74 0.23
CA ALA A 101 -4.91 0.55 -0.77
C ALA A 101 -5.25 -0.93 -0.96
N VAL A 102 -6.51 -1.21 -1.24
CA VAL A 102 -6.99 -2.52 -1.64
C VAL A 102 -7.83 -2.36 -2.91
N PHE A 103 -7.49 -3.13 -3.92
CA PHE A 103 -8.18 -3.14 -5.21
C PHE A 103 -8.92 -4.44 -5.43
N ALA A 104 -10.00 -4.39 -6.22
CA ALA A 104 -10.72 -5.57 -6.65
C ALA A 104 -9.86 -6.39 -7.63
N GLY A 105 -9.95 -7.71 -7.52
CA GLY A 105 -9.21 -8.64 -8.37
C GLY A 105 -7.75 -8.84 -7.97
N GLY A 106 -7.03 -9.60 -8.76
CA GLY A 106 -5.64 -9.96 -8.51
C GLY A 106 -4.63 -8.99 -9.13
N LEU A 107 -3.34 -9.26 -8.88
CA LEU A 107 -2.24 -8.57 -9.56
C LEU A 107 -2.33 -8.74 -11.08
N ASP A 108 -2.73 -9.93 -11.53
CA ASP A 108 -3.01 -10.21 -12.93
C ASP A 108 -4.52 -10.11 -13.16
N ALA A 109 -4.93 -9.17 -14.01
CA ALA A 109 -6.34 -8.84 -14.22
C ALA A 109 -7.20 -10.02 -14.73
N GLY A 110 -6.57 -11.02 -15.35
CA GLY A 110 -7.25 -12.23 -15.86
C GLY A 110 -7.39 -13.36 -14.84
N ASP A 111 -6.84 -13.22 -13.64
CA ASP A 111 -6.89 -14.26 -12.61
C ASP A 111 -8.18 -14.16 -11.80
N ALA A 112 -9.19 -14.94 -12.22
CA ALA A 112 -10.49 -14.97 -11.57
C ALA A 112 -10.48 -15.60 -10.17
N SER A 113 -9.39 -16.27 -9.78
CA SER A 113 -9.24 -16.85 -8.44
C SER A 113 -8.95 -15.82 -7.36
N LYS A 114 -8.53 -14.61 -7.75
CA LYS A 114 -8.18 -13.53 -6.83
C LYS A 114 -9.34 -12.57 -6.64
N GLN A 115 -9.62 -12.27 -5.39
CA GLN A 115 -10.70 -11.36 -5.00
C GLN A 115 -10.20 -9.96 -4.69
N TYR A 116 -9.03 -9.84 -4.05
CA TYR A 116 -8.42 -8.58 -3.65
C TYR A 116 -6.93 -8.54 -3.96
N THR A 117 -6.43 -7.33 -4.16
CA THR A 117 -5.00 -7.03 -4.17
C THR A 117 -4.71 -5.90 -3.18
N ILE A 118 -3.84 -6.18 -2.21
CA ILE A 118 -3.31 -5.17 -1.30
C ILE A 118 -2.10 -4.52 -1.97
N VAL A 119 -2.07 -3.19 -2.02
CA VAL A 119 -0.90 -2.44 -2.48
C VAL A 119 -0.43 -1.52 -1.37
N ASP A 120 0.85 -1.62 -1.05
CA ASP A 120 1.51 -0.80 -0.05
C ASP A 120 2.47 0.17 -0.77
N TRP A 121 2.18 1.47 -0.64
CA TRP A 121 3.00 2.51 -1.28
C TRP A 121 4.29 2.72 -0.51
N LYS A 122 5.41 2.73 -1.23
CA LYS A 122 6.74 2.96 -0.65
C LYS A 122 7.41 4.17 -1.30
N THR A 123 7.88 5.08 -0.46
CA THR A 123 8.63 6.28 -0.86
C THR A 123 10.12 6.19 -0.53
N GLY A 124 10.50 5.22 0.30
CA GLY A 124 11.90 4.89 0.58
C GLY A 124 12.56 4.14 -0.56
N ARG A 125 13.86 3.91 -0.43
CA ARG A 125 14.63 3.20 -1.45
C ARG A 125 14.19 1.74 -1.55
N ARG A 126 13.99 1.27 -2.79
CA ARG A 126 13.75 -0.14 -3.06
C ARG A 126 14.95 -0.98 -2.63
N PRO A 127 14.76 -2.04 -1.80
CA PRO A 127 15.84 -2.95 -1.43
C PRO A 127 16.39 -3.68 -2.66
N ARG A 128 17.69 -3.95 -2.66
CA ARG A 128 18.38 -4.62 -3.76
C ARG A 128 18.65 -6.09 -3.51
N SER A 129 18.86 -6.49 -2.24
CA SER A 129 19.10 -7.87 -1.89
C SER A 129 17.78 -8.65 -1.75
N ARG A 130 17.84 -9.96 -2.05
CA ARG A 130 16.69 -10.86 -1.84
C ARG A 130 16.26 -10.91 -0.38
N GLU A 131 17.21 -10.86 0.54
CA GLU A 131 16.96 -10.92 1.98
C GLU A 131 16.20 -9.68 2.45
N ASP A 132 16.61 -8.49 2.01
CA ASP A 132 15.94 -7.23 2.37
C ASP A 132 14.55 -7.15 1.74
N VAL A 133 14.38 -7.62 0.52
CA VAL A 133 13.06 -7.71 -0.13
C VAL A 133 12.15 -8.66 0.65
N ALA A 134 12.65 -9.85 1.01
CA ALA A 134 11.88 -10.82 1.80
C ALA A 134 11.46 -10.23 3.15
N HIS A 135 12.34 -9.48 3.81
CA HIS A 135 12.05 -8.82 5.08
C HIS A 135 10.92 -7.78 4.93
N LYS A 136 10.94 -6.98 3.86
CA LYS A 136 9.86 -6.02 3.56
C LYS A 136 8.52 -6.70 3.29
N LEU A 137 8.55 -7.87 2.65
CA LEU A 137 7.34 -8.61 2.31
C LEU A 137 6.67 -9.29 3.53
N VAL A 138 7.38 -9.50 4.63
CA VAL A 138 6.79 -10.10 5.86
C VAL A 138 5.60 -9.27 6.36
N GLN A 139 5.72 -7.95 6.42
CA GLN A 139 4.62 -7.08 6.82
C GLN A 139 3.43 -7.19 5.86
N LEU A 140 3.71 -7.26 4.58
CA LEU A 140 2.67 -7.38 3.56
C LEU A 140 1.94 -8.72 3.64
N ASP A 141 2.65 -9.80 3.90
CA ASP A 141 2.06 -11.12 4.14
C ASP A 141 1.15 -11.09 5.39
N CYS A 142 1.58 -10.39 6.44
CA CYS A 142 0.75 -10.16 7.62
C CYS A 142 -0.56 -9.46 7.25
N TYR A 143 -0.50 -8.44 6.40
CA TYR A 143 -1.69 -7.71 5.95
C TYR A 143 -2.64 -8.60 5.15
N ARG A 144 -2.12 -9.51 4.34
CA ARG A 144 -2.95 -10.51 3.65
C ARG A 144 -3.71 -11.39 4.66
N LEU A 145 -3.02 -11.84 5.70
CA LEU A 145 -3.63 -12.65 6.77
C LEU A 145 -4.73 -11.88 7.50
N LEU A 146 -4.48 -10.62 7.83
CA LEU A 146 -5.46 -9.75 8.49
C LEU A 146 -6.71 -9.54 7.62
N LEU A 147 -6.52 -9.24 6.36
CA LEU A 147 -7.64 -9.02 5.44
C LEU A 147 -8.44 -10.30 5.20
N SER A 148 -7.78 -11.44 5.05
CA SER A 148 -8.42 -12.74 4.95
C SER A 148 -9.30 -13.02 6.17
N SER A 149 -8.79 -12.75 7.35
CA SER A 149 -9.53 -12.96 8.61
C SER A 149 -10.76 -12.06 8.73
N VAL A 150 -10.61 -10.77 8.44
CA VAL A 150 -11.70 -9.78 8.60
C VAL A 150 -12.78 -9.94 7.55
N GLU A 151 -12.41 -10.21 6.30
CA GLU A 151 -13.36 -10.35 5.20
C GLU A 151 -13.88 -11.77 5.02
N GLY A 152 -13.30 -12.74 5.71
CA GLY A 152 -13.73 -14.13 5.59
C GLY A 152 -13.48 -14.72 4.20
N VAL A 153 -12.40 -14.29 3.54
CA VAL A 153 -12.01 -14.80 2.23
C VAL A 153 -10.76 -15.68 2.35
N PRO A 154 -10.57 -16.67 1.46
CA PRO A 154 -9.36 -17.49 1.48
C PRO A 154 -8.10 -16.64 1.32
N LEU A 155 -7.05 -16.99 2.06
CA LEU A 155 -5.77 -16.27 2.00
C LEU A 155 -5.19 -16.25 0.57
N ASP A 156 -5.31 -17.34 -0.17
CA ASP A 156 -4.84 -17.45 -1.55
C ASP A 156 -5.69 -16.66 -2.56
N ALA A 157 -6.84 -16.11 -2.15
CA ALA A 157 -7.63 -15.20 -2.96
C ALA A 157 -7.17 -13.73 -2.84
N ILE A 158 -6.12 -13.46 -2.09
CA ILE A 158 -5.59 -12.12 -1.85
C ILE A 158 -4.16 -12.04 -2.36
N ASP A 159 -3.97 -11.26 -3.42
CA ASP A 159 -2.64 -10.84 -3.88
C ASP A 159 -2.15 -9.61 -3.12
N ALA A 160 -0.86 -9.38 -3.14
CA ALA A 160 -0.27 -8.20 -2.53
C ALA A 160 1.03 -7.80 -3.23
N ALA A 161 1.31 -6.51 -3.24
CA ALA A 161 2.54 -5.95 -3.77
C ALA A 161 2.97 -4.70 -3.00
N LEU A 162 4.27 -4.52 -2.87
CA LEU A 162 4.88 -3.24 -2.56
C LEU A 162 5.00 -2.46 -3.86
N TYR A 163 4.70 -1.17 -3.83
CA TYR A 163 4.85 -0.29 -4.98
C TYR A 163 5.75 0.89 -4.63
N TYR A 164 6.97 0.88 -5.19
CA TYR A 164 8.00 1.87 -4.92
C TYR A 164 7.89 3.05 -5.89
N VAL A 165 7.16 4.10 -5.51
CA VAL A 165 7.05 5.33 -6.31
C VAL A 165 8.37 6.08 -6.40
N SER A 166 9.31 5.80 -5.49
CA SER A 166 10.68 6.32 -5.48
C SER A 166 11.58 5.72 -6.57
N GLU A 167 11.21 4.55 -7.12
CA GLU A 167 12.01 3.87 -8.12
C GLU A 167 11.80 4.47 -9.52
N PRO A 168 12.87 4.98 -10.17
CA PRO A 168 12.75 5.57 -11.49
C PRO A 168 12.35 4.57 -12.59
N ASP A 169 12.83 3.31 -12.50
CA ASP A 169 12.50 2.28 -13.47
C ASP A 169 11.11 1.69 -13.16
N GLU A 170 10.15 1.96 -14.02
CA GLU A 170 8.78 1.47 -13.89
C GLU A 170 8.70 -0.04 -13.68
N LYS A 171 9.56 -0.79 -14.34
CA LYS A 171 9.57 -2.26 -14.25
C LYS A 171 9.99 -2.79 -12.88
N LEU A 172 10.69 -1.96 -12.10
CA LEU A 172 11.20 -2.32 -10.77
C LEU A 172 10.32 -1.78 -9.63
N ARG A 173 9.30 -0.98 -9.94
CA ARG A 173 8.44 -0.37 -8.90
C ARG A 173 7.62 -1.37 -8.14
N GLU A 174 7.11 -2.40 -8.81
CA GLU A 174 6.22 -3.39 -8.21
C GLU A 174 7.02 -4.60 -7.70
N VAL A 175 6.88 -4.89 -6.41
CA VAL A 175 7.49 -6.06 -5.77
C VAL A 175 6.36 -6.93 -5.25
N ARG A 176 6.11 -8.05 -5.92
CA ARG A 176 5.00 -8.95 -5.62
C ARG A 176 5.30 -9.84 -4.43
N ALA A 177 4.32 -10.01 -3.54
CA ALA A 177 4.37 -11.04 -2.53
C ALA A 177 4.16 -12.42 -3.19
N GLU A 178 4.98 -13.38 -2.80
CA GLU A 178 4.78 -14.79 -3.17
C GLU A 178 3.62 -15.38 -2.37
N MET A 179 2.90 -16.33 -2.96
CA MET A 179 1.83 -17.03 -2.25
C MET A 179 2.44 -17.93 -1.18
N LYS A 180 2.07 -17.64 0.06
CA LYS A 180 2.49 -18.39 1.24
C LYS A 180 1.26 -18.92 1.96
N THR A 181 1.44 -20.07 2.63
CA THR A 181 0.41 -20.61 3.53
C THR A 181 0.34 -19.77 4.80
N GLU A 182 -0.78 -19.89 5.52
CA GLU A 182 -0.93 -19.27 6.84
C GLU A 182 0.20 -19.68 7.78
N ALA A 183 0.55 -20.96 7.80
CA ALA A 183 1.64 -21.48 8.65
C ALA A 183 2.99 -20.81 8.33
N GLN A 184 3.31 -20.63 7.05
CA GLN A 184 4.54 -19.93 6.63
C GLN A 184 4.56 -18.48 7.08
N ILE A 185 3.43 -17.77 6.98
CA ILE A 185 3.32 -16.39 7.42
C ILE A 185 3.48 -16.29 8.94
N LEU A 186 2.78 -17.13 9.69
CA LEU A 186 2.86 -17.16 11.15
C LEU A 186 4.28 -17.47 11.65
N ASP A 187 4.97 -18.41 11.01
CA ASP A 187 6.36 -18.74 11.35
C ASP A 187 7.30 -17.54 11.12
N ALA A 188 7.14 -16.84 10.01
CA ALA A 188 7.92 -15.62 9.72
C ALA A 188 7.65 -14.51 10.75
N LEU A 189 6.39 -14.33 11.17
CA LEU A 189 6.00 -13.34 12.18
C LEU A 189 6.57 -13.68 13.55
N ARG A 190 6.57 -14.96 13.96
CA ARG A 190 7.16 -15.41 15.23
C ARG A 190 8.67 -15.17 15.29
N LEU A 191 9.38 -15.35 14.18
CA LEU A 191 10.82 -15.08 14.09
C LEU A 191 11.15 -13.59 14.10
N GLY A 192 10.22 -12.74 13.63
CA GLY A 192 10.39 -11.28 13.55
C GLY A 192 9.92 -10.52 14.79
N VAL A 193 9.24 -11.17 15.76
CA VAL A 193 8.84 -10.55 17.04
C VAL A 193 10.04 -10.54 17.96
N PRO A 194 10.56 -9.36 18.42
CA PRO A 194 11.60 -9.34 19.44
C PRO A 194 11.06 -10.01 20.71
N ASP A 195 11.83 -10.92 21.24
CA ASP A 195 11.52 -11.56 22.51
C ASP A 195 11.43 -10.49 23.60
N GLN A 196 10.24 -10.23 24.13
CA GLN A 196 10.02 -9.25 25.19
C GLN A 196 10.47 -9.76 26.57
N SER A 197 11.15 -10.90 26.60
CA SER A 197 11.60 -11.53 27.85
C SER A 197 12.94 -11.03 28.40
N ASP A 198 13.63 -10.12 27.71
CA ASP A 198 14.92 -9.57 28.15
C ASP A 198 14.85 -8.12 28.65
N ASN A 199 13.85 -7.81 29.49
CA ASN A 199 13.86 -6.61 30.29
C ASN A 199 13.43 -6.93 31.73
N ASP A 200 14.33 -7.54 32.47
CA ASP A 200 14.40 -7.47 33.93
C ASP A 200 15.73 -6.82 34.38
#